data_85c1f26a6f0c5921aa522a60233e8d0b
#
_entry.id   85c1f26a6f0c5921aa522a60233e8d0b
#
_cell.length_a   1.000
_cell.length_b   1.000
_cell.length_c   1.000
_cell.angle_alpha   90.00
_cell.angle_beta   90.00
_cell.angle_gamma   90.00
#
_symmetry.space_group_name_H-M   'P 1'
#
loop_
_entity.id
_entity.type
_entity.pdbx_description
1 polymer ?
#
loop_
_entity_poly.entity_id
_entity_poly.type
_entity_poly.pdbx_seq_one_letter_code
_entity_poly.pdbx_strand_id
1 'polypeptide(L)'
;MNNFTQPDSNPITAVKPLLIKGLLQVDSFDVQQWQRYIEQEIGFVLPNVQLQWLINAIEHTALSHGLTVEKLWYQLPKNDEIRQHLLDKVLIHESRFFRHMPSIDFVKKCALQYQQQQLTATSPDSVHNNDSNDLFRIWSVGCASGQETWSLAMSLASERLVNYTILGTDVSQQAITKARLGQYDKRQQSLIPEACQQFVQPLRAKHDISQSHFYKVSTVKKAMTSNQTDWQIAPSLQRYVSFALHNIIEQKPPTSLLQHVIICQNMLLYFRKFDQRDILARLSEQCALGGYIILAPGEALFWRPSNMRRIAHPQVNVWQKINV
;
A
#
# COMPACT_ATOMS: atom_id res chain seq x y z
N MET A 1 -65.78 17.92 39.10
CA MET A 1 -65.73 19.19 38.35
C MET A 1 -64.31 19.71 38.49
N ASN A 2 -63.52 19.55 37.45
CA ASN A 2 -62.47 20.44 36.97
C ASN A 2 -61.66 19.67 35.94
N ASN A 3 -61.95 20.00 34.70
CA ASN A 3 -61.23 19.62 33.49
C ASN A 3 -59.87 20.35 33.49
N PHE A 4 -58.78 19.61 33.37
CA PHE A 4 -57.48 20.15 32.94
C PHE A 4 -57.17 19.53 31.58
N THR A 5 -57.29 20.33 30.55
CA THR A 5 -56.81 20.11 29.19
C THR A 5 -55.29 20.14 29.17
N GLN A 6 -54.65 19.05 28.68
CA GLN A 6 -53.24 19.03 28.34
C GLN A 6 -53.03 19.70 26.95
N PRO A 7 -51.91 20.40 26.74
CA PRO A 7 -51.58 20.95 25.45
C PRO A 7 -50.93 19.88 24.55
N ASP A 8 -51.35 19.86 23.29
CA ASP A 8 -50.81 19.06 22.20
C ASP A 8 -49.30 19.24 22.02
N SER A 9 -48.54 18.18 22.24
CA SER A 9 -47.15 18.08 21.82
C SER A 9 -47.09 17.50 20.38
N ASN A 10 -46.86 18.39 19.41
CA ASN A 10 -46.51 18.00 18.05
C ASN A 10 -45.29 17.11 18.04
N PRO A 11 -45.32 15.89 17.44
CA PRO A 11 -44.13 15.13 17.21
C PRO A 11 -43.37 15.72 16.02
N ILE A 12 -42.17 16.22 16.31
CA ILE A 12 -41.14 16.54 15.31
C ILE A 12 -40.93 15.28 14.48
N THR A 13 -41.41 15.31 13.25
CA THR A 13 -41.28 14.25 12.28
C THR A 13 -39.78 14.00 12.04
N ALA A 14 -39.27 12.95 12.65
CA ALA A 14 -38.00 12.35 12.27
C ALA A 14 -38.11 11.90 10.82
N VAL A 15 -37.47 12.61 9.92
CA VAL A 15 -37.30 12.21 8.52
C VAL A 15 -36.52 10.91 8.54
N LYS A 16 -37.21 9.80 8.40
CA LYS A 16 -36.63 8.47 8.26
C LYS A 16 -35.74 8.43 7.01
N PRO A 17 -34.58 7.80 7.05
CA PRO A 17 -33.76 7.52 5.87
C PRO A 17 -34.36 6.31 5.13
N LEU A 18 -35.50 6.48 4.47
CA LEU A 18 -36.25 5.43 3.77
C LEU A 18 -36.27 5.62 2.26
N LEU A 19 -35.51 6.56 1.72
CA LEU A 19 -35.52 6.88 0.29
C LEU A 19 -34.26 6.42 -0.48
N ILE A 20 -33.32 5.70 0.16
CA ILE A 20 -32.07 5.27 -0.51
C ILE A 20 -32.12 3.78 -0.92
N LYS A 21 -33.03 2.98 -0.40
CA LYS A 21 -33.10 1.52 -0.68
C LYS A 21 -33.70 1.14 -2.05
N GLY A 22 -34.19 2.07 -2.84
CA GLY A 22 -34.89 1.77 -4.08
C GLY A 22 -34.15 2.11 -5.38
N LEU A 23 -32.95 2.70 -5.32
CA LEU A 23 -32.29 3.25 -6.50
C LEU A 23 -31.04 2.49 -6.98
N LEU A 24 -30.53 1.50 -6.23
CA LEU A 24 -29.28 0.83 -6.55
C LEU A 24 -29.37 -0.68 -6.22
N GLN A 25 -30.25 -1.41 -6.89
CA GLN A 25 -30.16 -2.88 -6.91
C GLN A 25 -29.21 -3.28 -8.04
N VAL A 26 -27.99 -3.67 -7.68
CA VAL A 26 -27.08 -4.37 -8.60
C VAL A 26 -27.57 -5.80 -8.71
N ASP A 27 -28.12 -6.20 -9.83
CA ASP A 27 -28.58 -7.56 -10.07
C ASP A 27 -27.41 -8.55 -10.02
N SER A 28 -27.66 -9.81 -9.64
CA SER A 28 -26.61 -10.83 -9.50
C SER A 28 -25.80 -11.06 -10.79
N PHE A 29 -26.38 -10.81 -11.94
CA PHE A 29 -25.70 -10.85 -13.24
C PHE A 29 -24.69 -9.70 -13.38
N ASP A 30 -25.05 -8.50 -12.95
CA ASP A 30 -24.17 -7.32 -12.99
C ASP A 30 -22.96 -7.47 -12.09
N VAL A 31 -23.09 -8.11 -10.91
CA VAL A 31 -21.96 -8.34 -9.98
C VAL A 31 -20.88 -9.19 -10.61
N GLN A 32 -21.21 -10.21 -11.38
CA GLN A 32 -20.21 -11.02 -12.09
C GLN A 32 -19.46 -10.23 -13.17
N GLN A 33 -20.12 -9.30 -13.82
CA GLN A 33 -19.51 -8.41 -14.79
C GLN A 33 -18.50 -7.47 -14.10
N TRP A 34 -18.86 -6.93 -12.95
CA TRP A 34 -17.97 -6.11 -12.13
C TRP A 34 -16.76 -6.90 -11.59
N GLN A 35 -16.96 -8.15 -11.17
CA GLN A 35 -15.85 -9.02 -10.75
C GLN A 35 -14.86 -9.24 -11.90
N ARG A 36 -15.36 -9.54 -13.11
CA ARG A 36 -14.52 -9.72 -14.31
C ARG A 36 -13.77 -8.44 -14.66
N TYR A 37 -14.42 -7.28 -14.55
CA TYR A 37 -13.78 -6.00 -14.76
C TYR A 37 -12.59 -5.80 -13.81
N ILE A 38 -12.78 -5.98 -12.50
CA ILE A 38 -11.70 -5.86 -11.50
C ILE A 38 -10.57 -6.85 -11.78
N GLU A 39 -10.93 -8.09 -12.13
CA GLU A 39 -9.93 -9.11 -12.49
C GLU A 39 -9.13 -8.73 -13.74
N GLN A 40 -9.78 -8.17 -14.76
CA GLN A 40 -9.10 -7.71 -15.98
C GLN A 40 -8.20 -6.48 -15.73
N GLU A 41 -8.66 -5.55 -14.91
CA GLU A 41 -7.93 -4.31 -14.63
C GLU A 41 -6.69 -4.52 -13.77
N ILE A 42 -6.78 -5.35 -12.74
CA ILE A 42 -5.71 -5.49 -11.74
C ILE A 42 -5.34 -6.94 -11.39
N GLY A 43 -5.94 -7.94 -12.06
CA GLY A 43 -5.71 -9.36 -11.77
C GLY A 43 -6.33 -9.87 -10.46
N PHE A 44 -7.04 -9.03 -9.74
CA PHE A 44 -7.54 -9.31 -8.39
C PHE A 44 -8.80 -10.16 -8.44
N VAL A 45 -8.73 -11.40 -7.94
CA VAL A 45 -9.86 -12.33 -7.86
C VAL A 45 -10.57 -12.16 -6.54
N LEU A 46 -11.77 -11.59 -6.60
CA LEU A 46 -12.62 -11.41 -5.43
C LEU A 46 -13.36 -12.73 -5.10
N PRO A 47 -13.14 -13.32 -3.91
CA PRO A 47 -13.93 -14.46 -3.46
C PRO A 47 -15.42 -14.11 -3.30
N ASN A 48 -16.31 -15.09 -3.48
CA ASN A 48 -17.75 -14.87 -3.35
C ASN A 48 -18.15 -14.28 -1.99
N VAL A 49 -17.41 -14.58 -0.92
CA VAL A 49 -17.64 -14.00 0.41
C VAL A 49 -17.40 -12.49 0.47
N GLN A 50 -16.71 -11.92 -0.51
CA GLN A 50 -16.41 -10.49 -0.61
C GLN A 50 -17.30 -9.74 -1.61
N LEU A 51 -18.33 -10.38 -2.18
CA LEU A 51 -19.24 -9.73 -3.13
C LEU A 51 -19.95 -8.51 -2.54
N GLN A 52 -20.36 -8.57 -1.29
CA GLN A 52 -20.97 -7.42 -0.63
C GLN A 52 -19.99 -6.23 -0.52
N TRP A 53 -18.71 -6.52 -0.31
CA TRP A 53 -17.66 -5.51 -0.32
C TRP A 53 -17.54 -4.82 -1.69
N LEU A 54 -17.58 -5.61 -2.78
CA LEU A 54 -17.55 -5.07 -4.14
C LEU A 54 -18.79 -4.20 -4.42
N ILE A 55 -20.00 -4.67 -4.06
CA ILE A 55 -21.24 -3.90 -4.22
C ILE A 55 -21.14 -2.56 -3.48
N ASN A 56 -20.70 -2.58 -2.22
CA ASN A 56 -20.52 -1.36 -1.44
C ASN A 56 -19.49 -0.40 -2.06
N ALA A 57 -18.41 -0.93 -2.64
CA ALA A 57 -17.40 -0.11 -3.34
C ALA A 57 -17.97 0.56 -4.59
N ILE A 58 -18.77 -0.17 -5.38
CA ILE A 58 -19.44 0.33 -6.58
C ILE A 58 -20.43 1.45 -6.21
N GLU A 59 -21.33 1.17 -5.25
CA GLU A 59 -22.35 2.12 -4.79
C GLU A 59 -21.71 3.39 -4.23
N HIS A 60 -20.69 3.23 -3.38
CA HIS A 60 -19.96 4.36 -2.80
C HIS A 60 -19.28 5.20 -3.88
N THR A 61 -18.65 4.57 -4.88
CA THR A 61 -17.99 5.29 -5.97
C THR A 61 -19.02 6.04 -6.82
N ALA A 62 -20.13 5.38 -7.21
CA ALA A 62 -21.21 6.02 -7.95
C ALA A 62 -21.76 7.24 -7.22
N LEU A 63 -22.09 7.09 -5.93
CA LEU A 63 -22.62 8.16 -5.09
C LEU A 63 -21.64 9.33 -4.95
N SER A 64 -20.34 9.04 -4.75
CA SER A 64 -19.31 10.06 -4.59
C SER A 64 -19.12 10.94 -5.82
N HIS A 65 -19.43 10.41 -6.99
CA HIS A 65 -19.35 11.13 -8.27
C HIS A 65 -20.71 11.58 -8.82
N GLY A 66 -21.78 11.44 -8.04
CA GLY A 66 -23.16 11.83 -8.47
C GLY A 66 -23.66 11.02 -9.67
N LEU A 67 -23.23 9.76 -9.80
CA LEU A 67 -23.56 8.86 -10.91
C LEU A 67 -24.53 7.77 -10.46
N THR A 68 -25.29 7.22 -11.43
CA THR A 68 -25.91 5.91 -11.26
C THR A 68 -24.86 4.80 -11.50
N VAL A 69 -25.10 3.58 -11.03
CA VAL A 69 -24.19 2.43 -11.25
C VAL A 69 -23.98 2.18 -12.74
N GLU A 70 -25.02 2.30 -13.55
CA GLU A 70 -24.94 2.18 -15.00
C GLU A 70 -24.04 3.27 -15.62
N LYS A 71 -24.22 4.53 -15.24
CA LYS A 71 -23.37 5.63 -15.71
C LYS A 71 -21.93 5.46 -15.25
N LEU A 72 -21.71 4.98 -14.01
CA LEU A 72 -20.39 4.64 -13.51
C LEU A 72 -19.70 3.65 -14.43
N TRP A 73 -20.36 2.55 -14.82
CA TRP A 73 -19.83 1.55 -15.74
C TRP A 73 -19.31 2.15 -17.05
N TYR A 74 -20.09 3.04 -17.67
CA TYR A 74 -19.70 3.71 -18.91
C TYR A 74 -18.60 4.75 -18.76
N GLN A 75 -18.35 5.24 -17.55
CA GLN A 75 -17.31 6.22 -17.28
C GLN A 75 -15.96 5.59 -16.97
N LEU A 76 -15.91 4.36 -16.44
CA LEU A 76 -14.66 3.70 -16.04
C LEU A 76 -13.56 3.68 -17.12
N PRO A 77 -13.84 3.29 -18.40
CA PRO A 77 -12.80 3.27 -19.43
C PRO A 77 -12.38 4.67 -19.92
N LYS A 78 -13.11 5.73 -19.53
CA LYS A 78 -12.91 7.10 -20.02
C LYS A 78 -12.36 8.06 -18.96
N ASN A 79 -12.42 7.67 -17.69
CA ASN A 79 -12.07 8.54 -16.57
C ASN A 79 -11.22 7.78 -15.56
N ASP A 80 -9.91 8.07 -15.59
CA ASP A 80 -8.91 7.44 -14.73
C ASP A 80 -9.15 7.73 -13.25
N GLU A 81 -9.65 8.92 -12.90
CA GLU A 81 -9.96 9.29 -11.52
C GLU A 81 -11.08 8.42 -10.94
N ILE A 82 -12.17 8.25 -11.69
CA ILE A 82 -13.29 7.40 -11.29
C ILE A 82 -12.83 5.94 -11.18
N ARG A 83 -12.08 5.46 -12.18
CA ARG A 83 -11.52 4.11 -12.17
C ARG A 83 -10.65 3.88 -10.94
N GLN A 84 -9.71 4.77 -10.68
CA GLN A 84 -8.82 4.68 -9.53
C GLN A 84 -9.58 4.74 -8.20
N HIS A 85 -10.62 5.59 -8.10
CA HIS A 85 -11.46 5.65 -6.91
C HIS A 85 -12.17 4.32 -6.63
N LEU A 86 -12.71 3.66 -7.67
CA LEU A 86 -13.31 2.33 -7.53
C LEU A 86 -12.26 1.29 -7.07
N LEU A 87 -11.10 1.25 -7.70
CA LEU A 87 -10.01 0.34 -7.34
C LEU A 87 -9.56 0.56 -5.88
N ASP A 88 -9.39 1.80 -5.46
CA ASP A 88 -9.04 2.15 -4.07
C ASP A 88 -10.07 1.66 -3.03
N LYS A 89 -11.34 1.52 -3.43
CA LYS A 89 -12.41 0.99 -2.56
C LYS A 89 -12.49 -0.53 -2.55
N VAL A 90 -12.12 -1.17 -3.65
CA VAL A 90 -12.14 -2.64 -3.77
C VAL A 90 -10.92 -3.28 -3.13
N LEU A 91 -9.78 -2.61 -3.13
CA LEU A 91 -8.53 -3.13 -2.61
C LEU A 91 -8.50 -3.23 -1.08
N ILE A 92 -7.89 -4.29 -0.58
CA ILE A 92 -7.72 -4.52 0.86
C ILE A 92 -6.34 -3.99 1.26
N HIS A 93 -6.31 -2.85 1.94
CA HIS A 93 -5.09 -2.20 2.39
C HIS A 93 -4.70 -2.62 3.83
N GLU A 94 -4.61 -3.93 4.09
CA GLU A 94 -4.14 -4.39 5.38
C GLU A 94 -2.61 -4.47 5.42
N SER A 95 -2.00 -3.48 6.02
CA SER A 95 -0.55 -3.42 6.21
C SER A 95 -0.22 -2.92 7.61
N ARG A 96 0.92 -3.37 8.16
CA ARG A 96 1.42 -2.92 9.46
C ARG A 96 2.94 -2.86 9.47
N PHE A 97 3.49 -1.99 10.30
CA PHE A 97 4.92 -1.89 10.50
C PHE A 97 5.49 -3.21 11.02
N PHE A 98 6.67 -3.59 10.52
CA PHE A 98 7.41 -4.78 10.94
C PHE A 98 6.58 -6.07 10.96
N ARG A 99 5.66 -6.22 10.00
CA ARG A 99 4.72 -7.36 9.91
C ARG A 99 5.42 -8.70 9.93
N HIS A 100 6.57 -8.82 9.27
CA HIS A 100 7.36 -10.04 9.23
C HIS A 100 8.85 -9.72 9.45
N MET A 101 9.23 -9.63 10.73
CA MET A 101 10.61 -9.33 11.13
C MET A 101 11.67 -10.21 10.47
N PRO A 102 11.50 -11.55 10.35
CA PRO A 102 12.51 -12.38 9.70
C PRO A 102 12.85 -11.96 8.26
N SER A 103 11.87 -11.49 7.48
CA SER A 103 12.14 -10.98 6.14
C SER A 103 12.90 -9.65 6.17
N ILE A 104 12.57 -8.75 7.09
CA ILE A 104 13.27 -7.47 7.27
C ILE A 104 14.73 -7.73 7.67
N ASP A 105 14.96 -8.63 8.62
CA ASP A 105 16.31 -9.02 9.07
C ASP A 105 17.13 -9.70 7.96
N PHE A 106 16.46 -10.49 7.11
CA PHE A 106 17.10 -11.07 5.93
C PHE A 106 17.57 -9.99 4.96
N VAL A 107 16.70 -9.02 4.62
CA VAL A 107 17.05 -7.88 3.74
C VAL A 107 18.22 -7.08 4.35
N LYS A 108 18.17 -6.82 5.66
CA LYS A 108 19.23 -6.13 6.38
C LYS A 108 20.57 -6.84 6.24
N LYS A 109 20.62 -8.18 6.42
CA LYS A 109 21.82 -8.98 6.22
C LYS A 109 22.34 -8.89 4.79
N CYS A 110 21.46 -8.96 3.78
CA CYS A 110 21.86 -8.82 2.39
C CYS A 110 22.50 -7.44 2.12
N ALA A 111 21.92 -6.36 2.67
CA ALA A 111 22.45 -5.00 2.50
C ALA A 111 23.82 -4.84 3.16
N LEU A 112 24.01 -5.38 4.36
CA LEU A 112 25.31 -5.37 5.05
C LEU A 112 26.38 -6.14 4.27
N GLN A 113 26.06 -7.33 3.77
CA GLN A 113 26.96 -8.13 2.94
C GLN A 113 27.34 -7.41 1.65
N TYR A 114 26.35 -6.79 0.98
CA TYR A 114 26.60 -5.99 -0.22
C TYR A 114 27.58 -4.84 0.06
N GLN A 115 27.37 -4.10 1.14
CA GLN A 115 28.26 -2.99 1.52
C GLN A 115 29.68 -3.49 1.83
N GLN A 116 29.82 -4.62 2.53
CA GLN A 116 31.13 -5.22 2.81
C GLN A 116 31.86 -5.63 1.52
N GLN A 117 31.16 -6.20 0.55
CA GLN A 117 31.73 -6.59 -0.73
C GLN A 117 32.22 -5.37 -1.53
N GLN A 118 31.47 -4.27 -1.51
CA GLN A 118 31.88 -3.04 -2.17
C GLN A 118 33.16 -2.46 -1.53
N LEU A 119 33.27 -2.46 -0.21
CA LEU A 119 34.46 -2.00 0.50
C LEU A 119 35.70 -2.84 0.20
N THR A 120 35.54 -4.15 -0.04
CA THR A 120 36.66 -5.05 -0.38
C THR A 120 37.05 -5.03 -1.85
N ALA A 121 36.12 -4.66 -2.74
CA ALA A 121 36.33 -4.58 -4.18
C ALA A 121 37.03 -3.28 -4.62
N THR A 122 37.05 -2.24 -3.78
CA THR A 122 37.64 -0.95 -4.08
C THR A 122 39.16 -1.04 -3.88
N SER A 123 39.90 -1.24 -4.98
CA SER A 123 41.37 -1.05 -4.99
C SER A 123 41.71 0.42 -4.80
N PRO A 124 42.86 0.80 -4.16
CA PRO A 124 43.20 2.18 -3.89
C PRO A 124 43.33 3.10 -5.11
N ASP A 125 43.42 2.52 -6.31
CA ASP A 125 43.65 3.25 -7.57
C ASP A 125 42.36 3.45 -8.41
N SER A 126 41.20 2.98 -7.96
CA SER A 126 39.95 3.22 -8.68
C SER A 126 39.39 4.60 -8.31
N VAL A 127 39.47 5.53 -9.24
CA VAL A 127 38.79 6.83 -9.20
C VAL A 127 37.31 6.56 -8.94
N HIS A 128 36.78 7.09 -7.84
CA HIS A 128 35.35 7.01 -7.50
C HIS A 128 34.52 7.72 -8.56
N ASN A 129 34.07 6.99 -9.55
CA ASN A 129 32.92 7.40 -10.30
C ASN A 129 31.71 7.17 -9.38
N ASN A 130 31.09 8.25 -8.92
CA ASN A 130 29.81 8.25 -8.20
C ASN A 130 28.68 7.78 -9.14
N ASP A 131 28.82 6.59 -9.73
CA ASP A 131 27.78 6.03 -10.58
C ASP A 131 26.67 5.45 -9.69
N SER A 132 25.45 5.78 -10.06
CA SER A 132 24.19 5.26 -9.49
C SER A 132 24.11 3.72 -9.46
N ASN A 133 25.17 3.03 -9.90
CA ASN A 133 25.32 1.59 -9.94
C ASN A 133 25.69 0.96 -8.60
N ASP A 134 26.21 1.73 -7.64
CA ASP A 134 26.71 1.22 -6.36
C ASP A 134 25.65 1.14 -5.23
N LEU A 135 24.41 1.50 -5.53
CA LEU A 135 23.33 1.45 -4.54
C LEU A 135 22.75 0.04 -4.40
N PHE A 136 22.56 -0.39 -3.16
CA PHE A 136 21.75 -1.57 -2.87
C PHE A 136 20.28 -1.28 -3.12
N ARG A 137 19.68 -1.89 -4.13
CA ARG A 137 18.32 -1.59 -4.60
C ARG A 137 17.33 -2.63 -4.08
N ILE A 138 16.25 -2.15 -3.49
CA ILE A 138 15.15 -2.95 -2.95
C ILE A 138 13.84 -2.50 -3.59
N TRP A 139 13.01 -3.46 -3.98
CA TRP A 139 11.66 -3.20 -4.46
C TRP A 139 10.64 -3.89 -3.54
N SER A 140 9.78 -3.10 -2.86
CA SER A 140 8.64 -3.55 -2.07
C SER A 140 7.39 -3.49 -2.96
N VAL A 141 6.88 -4.66 -3.36
CA VAL A 141 5.76 -4.85 -4.30
C VAL A 141 4.46 -4.99 -3.51
N GLY A 142 3.41 -4.24 -3.90
CA GLY A 142 2.15 -4.20 -3.16
C GLY A 142 2.35 -3.56 -1.77
N CYS A 143 3.07 -2.43 -1.74
CA CYS A 143 3.50 -1.78 -0.50
C CYS A 143 2.36 -1.18 0.33
N ALA A 144 1.14 -1.15 -0.19
CA ALA A 144 -0.02 -0.50 0.41
C ALA A 144 0.31 0.94 0.88
N SER A 145 -0.03 1.31 2.10
CA SER A 145 0.27 2.65 2.65
C SER A 145 1.73 2.80 3.12
N GLY A 146 2.67 1.93 2.65
CA GLY A 146 4.11 2.09 2.82
C GLY A 146 4.71 1.52 4.10
N GLN A 147 3.95 0.84 4.96
CA GLN A 147 4.47 0.34 6.25
C GLN A 147 5.65 -0.61 6.08
N GLU A 148 5.60 -1.56 5.12
CA GLU A 148 6.70 -2.47 4.83
C GLU A 148 7.93 -1.71 4.33
N THR A 149 7.74 -0.83 3.34
CA THR A 149 8.81 -0.01 2.75
C THR A 149 9.51 0.86 3.80
N TRP A 150 8.75 1.51 4.68
CA TRP A 150 9.30 2.32 5.77
C TRP A 150 9.96 1.46 6.86
N SER A 151 9.44 0.27 7.16
CA SER A 151 10.06 -0.66 8.09
C SER A 151 11.44 -1.11 7.60
N LEU A 152 11.58 -1.38 6.30
CA LEU A 152 12.87 -1.66 5.66
C LEU A 152 13.82 -0.47 5.80
N ALA A 153 13.36 0.75 5.46
CA ALA A 153 14.18 1.96 5.56
C ALA A 153 14.66 2.21 7.00
N MET A 154 13.77 2.09 7.99
CA MET A 154 14.11 2.23 9.41
C MET A 154 15.15 1.18 9.84
N SER A 155 14.96 -0.09 9.43
CA SER A 155 15.85 -1.18 9.79
C SER A 155 17.24 -1.01 9.19
N LEU A 156 17.37 -0.56 7.94
CA LEU A 156 18.64 -0.29 7.30
C LEU A 156 19.36 0.92 7.92
N ALA A 157 18.60 1.99 8.16
CA ALA A 157 19.15 3.20 8.77
C ALA A 157 19.58 3.00 10.23
N SER A 158 18.94 2.09 10.99
CA SER A 158 19.37 1.74 12.36
C SER A 158 20.76 1.09 12.39
N GLU A 159 21.17 0.43 11.31
CA GLU A 159 22.54 -0.10 11.11
C GLU A 159 23.48 0.93 10.44
N ARG A 160 23.08 2.20 10.34
CA ARG A 160 23.83 3.29 9.69
C ARG A 160 24.18 3.04 8.23
N LEU A 161 23.42 2.20 7.54
CA LEU A 161 23.57 2.01 6.10
C LEU A 161 23.11 3.26 5.36
N VAL A 162 23.86 3.67 4.33
CA VAL A 162 23.60 4.90 3.57
C VAL A 162 23.51 4.67 2.05
N ASN A 163 24.12 3.58 1.55
CA ASN A 163 24.16 3.29 0.11
C ASN A 163 23.06 2.33 -0.30
N TYR A 164 21.79 2.74 -0.13
CA TYR A 164 20.63 1.96 -0.57
C TYR A 164 19.52 2.85 -1.10
N THR A 165 18.62 2.23 -1.85
CA THR A 165 17.36 2.83 -2.27
C THR A 165 16.24 1.79 -2.20
N ILE A 166 15.05 2.23 -1.84
CA ILE A 166 13.87 1.38 -1.75
C ILE A 166 12.77 1.99 -2.61
N LEU A 167 12.26 1.20 -3.56
CA LEU A 167 11.08 1.54 -4.35
C LEU A 167 9.88 0.78 -3.79
N GLY A 168 8.86 1.50 -3.30
CA GLY A 168 7.57 0.94 -2.96
C GLY A 168 6.58 1.12 -4.11
N THR A 169 5.87 0.08 -4.51
CA THR A 169 4.84 0.17 -5.55
C THR A 169 3.52 -0.44 -5.12
N ASP A 170 2.43 0.17 -5.55
CA ASP A 170 1.08 -0.33 -5.35
C ASP A 170 0.18 0.14 -6.50
N VAL A 171 -0.91 -0.55 -6.75
CA VAL A 171 -1.91 -0.18 -7.75
C VAL A 171 -2.90 0.85 -7.24
N SER A 172 -2.95 1.09 -5.92
CA SER A 172 -3.81 2.08 -5.28
C SER A 172 -3.14 3.46 -5.22
N GLN A 173 -3.75 4.43 -5.89
CA GLN A 173 -3.31 5.82 -5.83
C GLN A 173 -3.44 6.40 -4.42
N GLN A 174 -4.51 6.05 -3.70
CA GLN A 174 -4.72 6.49 -2.33
C GLN A 174 -3.65 5.93 -1.39
N ALA A 175 -3.31 4.65 -1.54
CA ALA A 175 -2.26 4.01 -0.75
C ALA A 175 -0.89 4.65 -1.00
N ILE A 176 -0.51 4.87 -2.26
CA ILE A 176 0.74 5.55 -2.63
C ILE A 176 0.80 6.97 -2.09
N THR A 177 -0.31 7.71 -2.13
CA THR A 177 -0.38 9.06 -1.55
C THR A 177 -0.11 9.03 -0.04
N LYS A 178 -0.73 8.11 0.70
CA LYS A 178 -0.49 7.90 2.13
C LYS A 178 0.95 7.48 2.43
N ALA A 179 1.50 6.56 1.62
CA ALA A 179 2.87 6.09 1.75
C ALA A 179 3.88 7.23 1.60
N ARG A 180 3.69 8.12 0.61
CA ARG A 180 4.53 9.32 0.39
C ARG A 180 4.44 10.32 1.52
N LEU A 181 3.25 10.52 2.10
CA LEU A 181 3.09 11.40 3.28
C LEU A 181 3.82 10.86 4.50
N GLY A 182 3.94 9.54 4.63
CA GLY A 182 4.61 8.90 5.76
C GLY A 182 3.98 9.24 7.11
N GLN A 183 2.67 9.49 7.14
CA GLN A 183 1.92 9.88 8.33
C GLN A 183 0.99 8.74 8.77
N TYR A 184 1.02 8.42 10.06
CA TYR A 184 0.35 7.24 10.60
C TYR A 184 -0.31 7.50 11.94
N ASP A 185 -1.31 6.68 12.26
CA ASP A 185 -2.02 6.68 13.54
C ASP A 185 -1.09 6.25 14.69
N LYS A 186 -1.23 6.89 15.84
CA LYS A 186 -0.47 6.62 17.06
C LYS A 186 -0.46 5.14 17.46
N ARG A 187 -1.55 4.42 17.23
CA ARG A 187 -1.66 2.99 17.53
C ARG A 187 -0.62 2.14 16.81
N GLN A 188 -0.13 2.57 15.64
CA GLN A 188 0.88 1.85 14.88
C GLN A 188 2.32 2.11 15.40
N GLN A 189 2.52 3.13 16.23
CA GLN A 189 3.83 3.45 16.79
C GLN A 189 4.37 2.33 17.68
N SER A 190 3.51 1.65 18.44
CA SER A 190 3.89 0.52 19.30
C SER A 190 4.42 -0.69 18.55
N LEU A 191 4.21 -0.76 17.24
CA LEU A 191 4.71 -1.84 16.38
C LEU A 191 6.17 -1.62 15.95
N ILE A 192 6.71 -0.42 16.19
CA ILE A 192 8.06 -0.06 15.76
C ILE A 192 9.07 -0.47 16.83
N PRO A 193 10.09 -1.27 16.49
CA PRO A 193 11.13 -1.68 17.43
C PRO A 193 11.86 -0.49 18.05
N GLU A 194 12.36 -0.66 19.26
CA GLU A 194 13.06 0.38 20.03
C GLU A 194 14.21 1.01 19.24
N ALA A 195 15.04 0.19 18.59
CA ALA A 195 16.15 0.66 17.75
C ALA A 195 15.71 1.58 16.59
N CYS A 196 14.43 1.52 16.18
CA CYS A 196 13.85 2.31 15.09
C CYS A 196 13.03 3.51 15.57
N GLN A 197 12.78 3.66 16.86
CA GLN A 197 11.94 4.77 17.41
C GLN A 197 12.53 6.16 17.12
N GLN A 198 13.84 6.29 16.92
CA GLN A 198 14.48 7.53 16.51
C GLN A 198 13.98 8.08 15.15
N PHE A 199 13.36 7.23 14.32
CA PHE A 199 12.78 7.60 13.03
C PHE A 199 11.31 7.94 13.09
N VAL A 200 10.72 7.94 14.30
CA VAL A 200 9.34 8.34 14.57
C VAL A 200 9.35 9.78 15.09
N GLN A 201 8.66 10.66 14.41
CA GLN A 201 8.54 12.05 14.82
C GLN A 201 7.07 12.41 15.09
N PRO A 202 6.77 13.18 16.14
CA PRO A 202 5.42 13.69 16.34
C PRO A 202 5.03 14.57 15.16
N LEU A 203 3.78 14.47 14.73
CA LEU A 203 3.21 15.42 13.78
C LEU A 203 3.21 16.82 14.44
N ARG A 204 3.96 17.75 13.87
CA ARG A 204 3.90 19.14 14.31
C ARG A 204 2.51 19.67 13.97
N ALA A 205 1.75 20.09 14.98
CA ALA A 205 0.54 20.87 14.77
C ALA A 205 0.91 22.03 13.84
N LYS A 206 0.19 22.20 12.74
CA LYS A 206 0.33 23.40 11.92
C LYS A 206 0.03 24.55 12.86
N HIS A 207 1.03 25.35 13.22
CA HIS A 207 0.81 26.63 13.86
C HIS A 207 -0.05 27.44 12.89
N ASP A 208 -1.32 27.66 13.25
CA ASP A 208 -2.15 28.66 12.62
C ASP A 208 -1.46 30.02 12.77
N ILE A 209 -0.72 30.43 11.74
CA ILE A 209 -0.34 31.82 11.56
C ILE A 209 -1.57 32.51 10.97
N SER A 210 -2.55 32.73 11.80
CA SER A 210 -3.61 33.71 11.54
C SER A 210 -4.12 34.29 12.85
N GLN A 211 -3.28 35.10 13.50
CA GLN A 211 -3.81 36.20 14.30
C GLN A 211 -4.21 37.32 13.33
N SER A 212 -5.44 37.33 12.91
CA SER A 212 -6.13 38.56 12.55
C SER A 212 -7.57 38.44 13.03
N HIS A 213 -7.92 39.41 13.85
CA HIS A 213 -9.16 39.70 14.53
C HIS A 213 -10.42 39.54 13.65
N PHE A 214 -11.50 39.26 14.37
CA PHE A 214 -12.93 39.48 14.08
C PHE A 214 -13.77 38.31 13.60
N TYR A 215 -14.82 38.16 14.37
CA TYR A 215 -16.13 37.53 14.28
C TYR A 215 -16.30 36.13 14.84
N LYS A 216 -16.96 36.14 16.03
CA LYS A 216 -17.69 35.00 16.60
C LYS A 216 -18.86 34.63 15.67
N VAL A 217 -18.81 33.42 15.13
CA VAL A 217 -20.02 32.74 14.65
C VAL A 217 -20.05 31.35 15.30
N SER A 218 -21.19 31.08 15.90
CA SER A 218 -21.53 29.93 16.71
C SER A 218 -21.18 28.59 16.05
N THR A 219 -20.44 27.81 16.80
CA THR A 219 -19.90 26.50 16.44
C THR A 219 -20.97 25.41 16.51
N VAL A 220 -21.42 24.91 15.39
CA VAL A 220 -21.97 23.56 15.30
C VAL A 220 -20.77 22.61 15.33
N LYS A 221 -20.55 21.93 16.45
CA LYS A 221 -19.58 20.84 16.56
C LYS A 221 -20.03 19.67 15.68
N LYS A 222 -19.57 19.65 14.42
CA LYS A 222 -19.61 18.47 13.60
C LYS A 222 -18.52 17.55 14.15
N ALA A 223 -18.90 16.45 14.79
CA ALA A 223 -18.00 15.39 15.17
C ALA A 223 -17.43 14.76 13.89
N MET A 224 -16.35 15.34 13.38
CA MET A 224 -15.50 14.68 12.41
C MET A 224 -14.72 13.63 13.22
N THR A 225 -14.98 12.35 12.97
CA THR A 225 -14.04 11.28 13.29
C THR A 225 -12.81 11.51 12.40
N SER A 226 -11.93 12.39 12.85
CA SER A 226 -10.64 12.61 12.21
C SER A 226 -9.83 11.35 12.45
N ASN A 227 -9.41 10.68 11.37
CA ASN A 227 -8.23 9.83 11.37
C ASN A 227 -7.05 10.76 11.72
N GLN A 228 -6.86 11.08 13.00
CA GLN A 228 -5.72 11.86 13.44
C GLN A 228 -4.47 11.02 13.25
N THR A 229 -3.70 11.40 12.26
CA THR A 229 -2.34 10.89 12.10
C THR A 229 -1.50 11.52 13.20
N ASP A 230 -1.02 10.69 14.14
CA ASP A 230 -0.39 11.22 15.35
C ASP A 230 1.13 11.36 15.22
N TRP A 231 1.73 10.72 14.22
CA TRP A 231 3.17 10.74 13.98
C TRP A 231 3.54 10.61 12.51
N GLN A 232 4.77 10.94 12.19
CA GLN A 232 5.32 10.86 10.84
C GLN A 232 6.72 10.24 10.82
N ILE A 233 7.09 9.71 9.65
CA ILE A 233 8.43 9.24 9.36
C ILE A 233 9.42 10.40 9.40
N ALA A 234 10.59 10.18 10.00
CA ALA A 234 11.66 11.18 10.01
C ALA A 234 12.08 11.57 8.58
N PRO A 235 12.18 12.87 8.25
CA PRO A 235 12.56 13.35 6.92
C PRO A 235 13.91 12.79 6.43
N SER A 236 14.80 12.42 7.34
CA SER A 236 16.10 11.83 7.02
C SER A 236 16.00 10.52 6.22
N LEU A 237 14.88 9.80 6.33
CA LEU A 237 14.63 8.56 5.58
C LEU A 237 14.09 8.80 4.17
N GLN A 238 13.47 9.95 3.90
CA GLN A 238 12.77 10.21 2.64
C GLN A 238 13.69 10.12 1.42
N ARG A 239 14.96 10.46 1.57
CA ARG A 239 15.94 10.40 0.48
C ARG A 239 16.26 8.98 0.00
N TYR A 240 15.96 7.97 0.80
CA TYR A 240 16.22 6.56 0.49
C TYR A 240 15.02 5.83 -0.09
N VAL A 241 13.84 6.45 -0.04
CA VAL A 241 12.57 5.79 -0.37
C VAL A 241 11.83 6.57 -1.44
N SER A 242 11.35 5.84 -2.44
CA SER A 242 10.46 6.37 -3.46
C SER A 242 9.21 5.50 -3.56
N PHE A 243 8.10 6.10 -3.99
CA PHE A 243 6.84 5.38 -4.20
C PHE A 243 6.30 5.68 -5.59
N ALA A 244 5.82 4.64 -6.27
CA ALA A 244 5.22 4.76 -7.59
C ALA A 244 3.91 3.98 -7.70
N LEU A 245 2.96 4.53 -8.43
CA LEU A 245 1.78 3.80 -8.86
C LEU A 245 2.22 2.77 -9.89
N HIS A 246 1.92 1.51 -9.68
CA HIS A 246 2.28 0.43 -10.60
C HIS A 246 1.34 -0.74 -10.45
N ASN A 247 0.81 -1.18 -11.57
CA ASN A 247 0.00 -2.39 -11.63
C ASN A 247 0.90 -3.58 -11.98
N ILE A 248 1.01 -4.55 -11.06
CA ILE A 248 1.94 -5.68 -11.18
C ILE A 248 1.61 -6.63 -12.35
N ILE A 249 0.38 -6.60 -12.88
CA ILE A 249 0.04 -7.38 -14.08
C ILE A 249 0.51 -6.73 -15.38
N GLU A 250 0.92 -5.47 -15.35
CA GLU A 250 1.51 -4.80 -16.51
C GLU A 250 2.87 -5.43 -16.89
N GLN A 251 3.16 -5.46 -18.19
CA GLN A 251 4.43 -5.99 -18.66
C GLN A 251 5.61 -5.06 -18.38
N LYS A 252 5.37 -3.73 -18.38
CA LYS A 252 6.41 -2.73 -18.15
C LYS A 252 6.76 -2.65 -16.67
N PRO A 253 8.02 -2.89 -16.28
CA PRO A 253 8.43 -2.75 -14.89
C PRO A 253 8.44 -1.27 -14.44
N PRO A 254 8.32 -0.98 -13.15
CA PRO A 254 8.32 0.38 -12.63
C PRO A 254 9.66 1.10 -12.73
N THR A 255 10.73 0.33 -12.99
CA THR A 255 12.11 0.83 -13.16
C THR A 255 12.87 -0.08 -14.12
N SER A 256 13.84 0.48 -14.86
CA SER A 256 14.76 -0.27 -15.71
C SER A 256 15.94 -0.88 -14.94
N LEU A 257 16.13 -0.50 -13.66
CA LEU A 257 17.24 -0.98 -12.84
C LEU A 257 16.90 -2.32 -12.19
N LEU A 258 17.78 -3.31 -12.33
CA LEU A 258 17.64 -4.59 -11.63
C LEU A 258 17.76 -4.40 -10.12
N GLN A 259 16.95 -5.16 -9.38
CA GLN A 259 16.84 -5.06 -7.92
C GLN A 259 17.65 -6.16 -7.23
N HIS A 260 18.40 -5.80 -6.19
CA HIS A 260 19.15 -6.79 -5.38
C HIS A 260 18.21 -7.59 -4.46
N VAL A 261 17.12 -6.97 -4.01
CA VAL A 261 16.05 -7.66 -3.30
C VAL A 261 14.69 -7.16 -3.80
N ILE A 262 13.80 -8.11 -4.08
CA ILE A 262 12.39 -7.86 -4.34
C ILE A 262 11.59 -8.52 -3.21
N ILE A 263 10.79 -7.75 -2.51
CA ILE A 263 9.91 -8.26 -1.45
C ILE A 263 8.46 -8.14 -1.93
N CYS A 264 7.76 -9.27 -2.00
CA CYS A 264 6.38 -9.38 -2.49
C CYS A 264 5.62 -10.30 -1.54
N GLN A 265 5.02 -9.72 -0.51
CA GLN A 265 4.39 -10.47 0.58
C GLN A 265 2.90 -10.17 0.71
N ASN A 266 2.09 -11.22 0.96
CA ASN A 266 0.66 -11.12 1.21
C ASN A 266 -0.15 -10.47 0.06
N MET A 267 0.37 -10.52 -1.15
CA MET A 267 -0.27 -9.98 -2.35
C MET A 267 -0.67 -11.08 -3.32
N LEU A 268 0.19 -12.09 -3.52
CA LEU A 268 -0.05 -13.14 -4.53
C LEU A 268 -1.31 -13.95 -4.27
N LEU A 269 -1.76 -14.03 -3.03
CA LEU A 269 -2.98 -14.76 -2.64
C LEU A 269 -4.26 -14.26 -3.34
N TYR A 270 -4.24 -13.04 -3.87
CA TYR A 270 -5.38 -12.43 -4.58
C TYR A 270 -5.42 -12.77 -6.07
N PHE A 271 -4.40 -13.43 -6.62
CA PHE A 271 -4.27 -13.74 -8.03
C PHE A 271 -4.52 -15.22 -8.32
N ARG A 272 -4.98 -15.54 -9.52
CA ARG A 272 -5.04 -16.93 -9.99
C ARG A 272 -3.64 -17.53 -10.10
N LYS A 273 -3.53 -18.86 -9.99
CA LYS A 273 -2.23 -19.53 -9.99
C LYS A 273 -1.38 -19.26 -11.27
N PHE A 274 -2.03 -19.10 -12.43
CA PHE A 274 -1.29 -18.78 -13.64
C PHE A 274 -0.81 -17.30 -13.63
N ASP A 275 -1.63 -16.36 -13.17
CA ASP A 275 -1.21 -14.96 -13.00
C ASP A 275 -0.06 -14.84 -11.99
N GLN A 276 -0.11 -15.61 -10.88
CA GLN A 276 0.99 -15.69 -9.92
C GLN A 276 2.30 -16.14 -10.59
N ARG A 277 2.25 -17.13 -11.53
CA ARG A 277 3.43 -17.58 -12.28
C ARG A 277 3.99 -16.48 -13.16
N ASP A 278 3.12 -15.78 -13.89
CA ASP A 278 3.51 -14.70 -14.78
C ASP A 278 4.08 -13.49 -14.00
N ILE A 279 3.47 -13.14 -12.88
CA ILE A 279 3.99 -12.12 -11.97
C ILE A 279 5.38 -12.52 -11.47
N LEU A 280 5.54 -13.74 -10.95
CA LEU A 280 6.81 -14.24 -10.42
C LEU A 280 7.90 -14.35 -11.50
N ALA A 281 7.54 -14.69 -12.73
CA ALA A 281 8.47 -14.69 -13.86
C ALA A 281 9.00 -13.28 -14.12
N ARG A 282 8.12 -12.28 -14.24
CA ARG A 282 8.52 -10.86 -14.39
C ARG A 282 9.35 -10.34 -13.22
N LEU A 283 8.98 -10.69 -11.98
CA LEU A 283 9.80 -10.32 -10.82
C LEU A 283 11.19 -10.95 -10.89
N SER A 284 11.29 -12.21 -11.37
CA SER A 284 12.59 -12.88 -11.53
C SER A 284 13.48 -12.20 -12.60
N GLU A 285 12.87 -11.64 -13.65
CA GLU A 285 13.58 -10.86 -14.68
C GLU A 285 14.11 -9.53 -14.11
N GLN A 286 13.37 -8.90 -13.20
CA GLN A 286 13.77 -7.66 -12.53
C GLN A 286 14.75 -7.87 -11.37
N CYS A 287 15.03 -9.12 -11.00
CA CYS A 287 15.99 -9.46 -9.96
C CYS A 287 17.40 -9.52 -10.54
N ALA A 288 18.34 -8.86 -9.89
CA ALA A 288 19.76 -8.93 -10.24
C ALA A 288 20.32 -10.34 -10.03
N LEU A 289 21.34 -10.72 -10.79
CA LEU A 289 22.05 -11.99 -10.58
C LEU A 289 22.61 -12.03 -9.17
N GLY A 290 22.38 -13.14 -8.45
CA GLY A 290 22.72 -13.27 -7.03
C GLY A 290 21.73 -12.60 -6.08
N GLY A 291 20.80 -11.77 -6.59
CA GLY A 291 19.77 -11.12 -5.81
C GLY A 291 18.65 -12.05 -5.35
N TYR A 292 17.70 -11.53 -4.59
CA TYR A 292 16.70 -12.33 -3.89
C TYR A 292 15.27 -11.86 -4.14
N ILE A 293 14.35 -12.82 -4.23
CA ILE A 293 12.90 -12.59 -4.13
C ILE A 293 12.42 -13.17 -2.81
N ILE A 294 11.72 -12.36 -2.02
CA ILE A 294 11.15 -12.74 -0.72
C ILE A 294 9.63 -12.72 -0.84
N LEU A 295 9.01 -13.85 -0.50
CA LEU A 295 7.56 -14.05 -0.51
C LEU A 295 7.05 -14.27 0.92
N ALA A 296 5.74 -14.11 1.14
CA ALA A 296 5.17 -14.46 2.43
C ALA A 296 5.29 -15.99 2.70
N PRO A 297 5.36 -16.40 3.96
CA PRO A 297 5.33 -17.81 4.31
C PRO A 297 4.11 -18.49 3.69
N GLY A 298 4.32 -19.60 2.97
CA GLY A 298 3.25 -20.36 2.32
C GLY A 298 2.83 -19.87 0.93
N GLU A 299 3.25 -18.68 0.48
CA GLU A 299 2.97 -18.22 -0.89
C GLU A 299 3.83 -18.96 -1.93
N ALA A 300 3.27 -19.11 -3.14
CA ALA A 300 3.94 -19.63 -4.33
C ALA A 300 4.67 -20.98 -4.14
N LEU A 301 4.17 -21.89 -3.32
CA LEU A 301 4.78 -23.19 -3.06
C LEU A 301 4.92 -24.07 -4.32
N PHE A 302 4.14 -23.76 -5.37
CA PHE A 302 4.20 -24.43 -6.67
C PHE A 302 5.32 -23.91 -7.61
N TRP A 303 5.93 -22.76 -7.28
CA TRP A 303 6.89 -22.09 -8.17
C TRP A 303 8.21 -22.84 -8.22
N ARG A 304 8.68 -23.17 -9.43
CA ARG A 304 9.92 -23.92 -9.69
C ARG A 304 10.59 -23.39 -10.95
N PRO A 305 11.06 -22.12 -10.97
CA PRO A 305 11.72 -21.55 -12.13
C PRO A 305 13.14 -22.09 -12.27
N SER A 306 13.65 -22.15 -13.52
CA SER A 306 15.02 -22.58 -13.81
C SER A 306 16.09 -21.56 -13.42
N ASN A 307 15.71 -20.27 -13.38
CA ASN A 307 16.60 -19.14 -13.11
C ASN A 307 16.67 -18.71 -11.65
N MET A 308 15.90 -19.35 -10.77
CA MET A 308 15.88 -19.06 -9.33
C MET A 308 16.04 -20.35 -8.52
N ARG A 309 16.76 -20.26 -7.42
CA ARG A 309 16.93 -21.35 -6.46
C ARG A 309 16.36 -20.99 -5.10
N ARG A 310 15.51 -21.85 -4.56
CA ARG A 310 14.99 -21.68 -3.22
C ARG A 310 16.10 -21.83 -2.19
N ILE A 311 16.22 -20.86 -1.30
CA ILE A 311 17.18 -20.90 -0.20
C ILE A 311 16.50 -21.52 1.03
N ALA A 312 17.17 -22.48 1.66
CA ALA A 312 16.70 -23.05 2.93
C ALA A 312 16.82 -22.01 4.04
N HIS A 313 15.68 -21.55 4.54
CA HIS A 313 15.59 -20.63 5.67
C HIS A 313 14.40 -21.01 6.55
N PRO A 314 14.55 -21.04 7.88
CA PRO A 314 13.50 -21.57 8.78
C PRO A 314 12.23 -20.71 8.78
N GLN A 315 12.33 -19.41 8.52
CA GLN A 315 11.23 -18.45 8.69
C GLN A 315 10.93 -17.60 7.47
N VAL A 316 11.81 -17.61 6.43
CA VAL A 316 11.66 -16.74 5.25
C VAL A 316 11.49 -17.61 4.02
N ASN A 317 10.47 -17.30 3.21
CA ASN A 317 10.27 -17.90 1.88
C ASN A 317 11.08 -17.08 0.86
N VAL A 318 12.33 -17.49 0.61
CA VAL A 318 13.29 -16.73 -0.18
C VAL A 318 13.86 -17.54 -1.34
N TRP A 319 14.03 -16.85 -2.47
CA TRP A 319 14.55 -17.38 -3.73
C TRP A 319 15.71 -16.52 -4.22
N GLN A 320 16.80 -17.13 -4.63
CA GLN A 320 17.98 -16.46 -5.16
C GLN A 320 18.06 -16.59 -6.68
N LYS A 321 18.35 -15.51 -7.37
CA LYS A 321 18.62 -15.51 -8.82
C LYS A 321 19.96 -16.18 -9.10
N ILE A 322 19.96 -17.27 -9.88
CA ILE A 322 21.15 -18.06 -10.17
C ILE A 322 21.58 -17.99 -11.64
N ASN A 323 20.67 -17.65 -12.54
CA ASN A 323 20.91 -17.51 -13.98
C ASN A 323 20.18 -16.29 -14.54
N VAL A 324 20.64 -15.79 -15.67
CA VAL A 324 20.00 -14.68 -16.41
C VAL A 324 18.72 -15.15 -17.09
#